data_10ff8916d9484b4d28113d4b866d1b12
#
_entry.id   10ff8916d9484b4d28113d4b866d1b12
#
_cell.length_a   1.000
_cell.length_b   1.000
_cell.length_c   1.000
_cell.angle_alpha   90.00
_cell.angle_beta   90.00
_cell.angle_gamma   90.00
#
_symmetry.space_group_name_H-M   'P 1'
#
loop_
_entity.id
_entity.type
_entity.pdbx_description
1 polymer ?
#
loop_
_entity_poly.entity_id
_entity_poly.type
_entity_poly.pdbx_seq_one_letter_code
_entity_poly.pdbx_strand_id
1 'polypeptide(L)'
;MKLEVVIFKKLAEFDLDVCFESHEDRLGLMGPSGSGKSMVLKCIAGIITPDAGRIVLDDEVLFDSNLKINISPQKRKIGYMFQNYALFDHMNVYQNIAAPLKAHHEDKQVIKEKVQQIMEDFQIDDLQKRYPRQLSGGQKQRVA
;
A
#
# COMPACT_ATOMS: atom_id res chain seq x y z
N MET A 1 -0.36 -11.00 13.57
CA MET A 1 0.09 -9.60 13.27
C MET A 1 -0.24 -8.72 14.46
N LYS A 2 0.72 -7.92 14.95
CA LYS A 2 0.47 -6.91 15.99
C LYS A 2 0.65 -5.52 15.38
N LEU A 3 -0.38 -4.68 15.43
CA LEU A 3 -0.33 -3.31 14.93
C LEU A 3 -0.73 -2.34 16.05
N GLU A 4 0.18 -1.45 16.43
CA GLU A 4 -0.06 -0.36 17.36
C GLU A 4 0.04 0.97 16.60
N VAL A 5 -0.98 1.81 16.70
CA VAL A 5 -1.04 3.11 16.05
C VAL A 5 -1.52 4.15 17.05
N VAL A 6 -0.64 5.08 17.37
CA VAL A 6 -0.95 6.28 18.17
C VAL A 6 -0.39 7.45 17.39
N ILE A 7 -1.22 8.17 16.65
CA ILE A 7 -0.77 9.24 15.76
C ILE A 7 -1.64 10.49 15.88
N PHE A 8 -1.00 11.63 15.77
CA PHE A 8 -1.62 12.92 15.57
C PHE A 8 -1.15 13.52 14.24
N LYS A 9 -2.10 14.07 13.48
CA LYS A 9 -1.83 14.76 12.21
C LYS A 9 -2.78 15.93 12.05
N LYS A 10 -2.24 17.14 11.98
CA LYS A 10 -3.01 18.33 11.65
C LYS A 10 -3.35 18.36 10.16
N LEU A 11 -4.62 18.45 9.84
CA LEU A 11 -5.14 18.57 8.49
C LEU A 11 -5.80 19.94 8.32
N ALA A 12 -6.11 20.33 7.08
CA ALA A 12 -6.68 21.64 6.80
C ALA A 12 -8.10 21.83 7.42
N GLU A 13 -8.88 20.76 7.48
CA GLU A 13 -10.28 20.81 7.91
C GLU A 13 -10.52 20.24 9.31
N PHE A 14 -9.64 19.37 9.81
CA PHE A 14 -9.75 18.76 11.14
C PHE A 14 -8.39 18.20 11.60
N ASP A 15 -8.28 17.90 12.87
CA ASP A 15 -7.14 17.23 13.45
C ASP A 15 -7.41 15.72 13.51
N LEU A 16 -6.54 14.92 12.89
CA LEU A 16 -6.59 13.48 12.99
C LEU A 16 -5.85 13.04 14.26
N ASP A 17 -6.62 12.54 15.23
CA ASP A 17 -6.11 11.97 16.47
C ASP A 17 -6.61 10.53 16.57
N VAL A 18 -5.69 9.56 16.50
CA VAL A 18 -6.02 8.14 16.39
C VAL A 18 -5.16 7.31 17.32
N CYS A 19 -5.82 6.48 18.12
CA CYS A 19 -5.18 5.54 19.02
C CYS A 19 -5.89 4.20 18.94
N PHE A 20 -5.19 3.16 18.50
CA PHE A 20 -5.69 1.77 18.55
C PHE A 20 -4.55 0.76 18.54
N GLU A 21 -4.84 -0.44 19.02
CA GLU A 21 -3.98 -1.63 18.93
C GLU A 21 -4.82 -2.79 18.39
N SER A 22 -4.22 -3.63 17.55
CA SER A 22 -4.84 -4.85 17.02
C SER A 22 -3.83 -5.98 17.02
N HIS A 23 -4.29 -7.17 17.43
CA HIS A 23 -3.55 -8.42 17.36
C HIS A 23 -4.10 -9.36 16.28
N GLU A 24 -5.11 -8.90 15.54
CA GLU A 24 -5.82 -9.67 14.54
C GLU A 24 -5.12 -9.60 13.17
N ASP A 25 -5.29 -10.65 12.37
CA ASP A 25 -4.76 -10.69 11.00
C ASP A 25 -5.58 -9.84 10.03
N ARG A 26 -6.79 -9.42 10.43
CA ARG A 26 -7.67 -8.57 9.64
C ARG A 26 -8.24 -7.46 10.50
N LEU A 27 -8.07 -6.22 10.08
CA LEU A 27 -8.59 -5.04 10.75
C LEU A 27 -9.39 -4.18 9.77
N GLY A 28 -10.61 -3.81 10.16
CA GLY A 28 -11.46 -2.89 9.41
C GLY A 28 -11.53 -1.52 10.08
N LEU A 29 -11.18 -0.45 9.34
CA LEU A 29 -11.40 0.93 9.77
C LEU A 29 -12.75 1.41 9.25
N MET A 30 -13.71 1.66 10.16
CA MET A 30 -15.05 2.13 9.84
C MET A 30 -15.27 3.59 10.23
N GLY A 31 -16.13 4.28 9.51
CA GLY A 31 -16.48 5.68 9.76
C GLY A 31 -17.00 6.39 8.51
N PRO A 32 -17.58 7.59 8.65
CA PRO A 32 -18.15 8.37 7.54
C PRO A 32 -17.07 8.77 6.51
N SER A 33 -17.50 9.19 5.33
CA SER A 33 -16.61 9.78 4.34
C SER A 33 -15.93 11.02 4.92
N GLY A 34 -14.64 11.21 4.63
CA GLY A 34 -13.87 12.35 5.17
C GLY A 34 -13.31 12.16 6.58
N SER A 35 -13.64 11.10 7.32
CA SER A 35 -13.17 10.88 8.71
C SER A 35 -11.69 10.53 8.87
N GLY A 36 -10.88 10.59 7.82
CA GLY A 36 -9.44 10.36 7.91
C GLY A 36 -8.98 8.91 7.76
N LYS A 37 -9.87 7.92 7.50
CA LYS A 37 -9.49 6.50 7.35
C LYS A 37 -8.32 6.27 6.38
N SER A 38 -8.41 6.86 5.20
CA SER A 38 -7.34 6.76 4.19
C SER A 38 -6.06 7.46 4.63
N MET A 39 -6.16 8.48 5.48
CA MET A 39 -5.01 9.18 6.04
C MET A 39 -4.27 8.29 7.04
N VAL A 40 -5.00 7.59 7.92
CA VAL A 40 -4.42 6.59 8.84
C VAL A 40 -3.63 5.54 8.07
N LEU A 41 -4.25 4.94 7.03
CA LEU A 41 -3.58 3.93 6.21
C LEU A 41 -2.33 4.48 5.51
N LYS A 42 -2.37 5.73 5.00
CA LYS A 42 -1.21 6.39 4.40
C LYS A 42 -0.10 6.66 5.42
N CYS A 43 -0.46 6.99 6.66
CA CYS A 43 0.51 7.14 7.76
C CYS A 43 1.19 5.80 8.10
N ILE A 44 0.41 4.72 8.20
CA ILE A 44 0.96 3.37 8.45
C ILE A 44 1.90 2.95 7.31
N ALA A 45 1.51 3.16 6.07
CA ALA A 45 2.34 2.86 4.89
C ALA A 45 3.57 3.80 4.72
N GLY A 46 3.64 4.89 5.50
CA GLY A 46 4.73 5.87 5.41
C GLY A 46 4.64 6.85 4.25
N ILE A 47 3.53 6.85 3.51
CA ILE A 47 3.27 7.78 2.40
C ILE A 47 3.09 9.20 2.94
N ILE A 48 2.50 9.32 4.13
CA ILE A 48 2.34 10.57 4.85
C ILE A 48 2.97 10.42 6.24
N THR A 49 3.73 11.41 6.65
CA THR A 49 4.34 11.43 7.99
C THR A 49 3.38 12.06 8.98
N PRO A 50 3.03 11.39 10.10
CA PRO A 50 2.32 12.02 11.21
C PRO A 50 3.11 13.19 11.80
N ASP A 51 2.44 14.13 12.47
CA ASP A 51 3.10 15.25 13.14
C ASP A 51 3.62 14.83 14.53
N ALA A 52 2.94 13.85 15.17
CA ALA A 52 3.38 13.27 16.43
C ALA A 52 2.87 11.83 16.56
N GLY A 53 3.47 11.09 17.50
CA GLY A 53 3.01 9.77 17.90
C GLY A 53 3.95 8.64 17.50
N ARG A 54 3.38 7.42 17.42
CA ARG A 54 4.12 6.18 17.20
C ARG A 54 3.31 5.19 16.38
N ILE A 55 4.00 4.43 15.51
CA ILE A 55 3.45 3.30 14.74
C ILE A 55 4.40 2.13 14.89
N VAL A 56 3.87 0.99 15.34
CA VAL A 56 4.62 -0.27 15.48
C VAL A 56 3.89 -1.39 14.74
N LEU A 57 4.61 -2.18 13.99
CA LEU A 57 4.12 -3.37 13.31
C LEU A 57 5.03 -4.56 13.64
N ASP A 58 4.48 -5.60 14.26
CA ASP A 58 5.18 -6.83 14.66
C ASP A 58 6.55 -6.52 15.34
N ASP A 59 6.54 -5.72 16.39
CA ASP A 59 7.70 -5.28 17.17
C ASP A 59 8.68 -4.32 16.45
N GLU A 60 8.46 -4.03 15.13
CA GLU A 60 9.24 -3.03 14.39
C GLU A 60 8.61 -1.64 14.54
N VAL A 61 9.38 -0.67 15.03
CA VAL A 61 8.95 0.74 15.12
C VAL A 61 9.09 1.37 13.75
N LEU A 62 7.96 1.62 13.09
CA LEU A 62 7.92 2.25 11.75
C LEU A 62 8.01 3.77 11.80
N PHE A 63 7.42 4.36 12.85
CA PHE A 63 7.44 5.79 13.12
C PHE A 63 7.44 6.03 14.62
N ASP A 64 8.24 6.98 15.10
CA ASP A 64 8.22 7.48 16.47
C ASP A 64 8.77 8.92 16.47
N SER A 65 7.89 9.88 16.79
CA SER A 65 8.24 11.31 16.80
C SER A 65 9.25 11.66 17.90
N ASN A 66 9.22 10.97 19.05
CA ASN A 66 10.11 11.23 20.18
C ASN A 66 11.51 10.66 19.92
N LEU A 67 11.57 9.46 19.34
CA LEU A 67 12.83 8.81 18.99
C LEU A 67 13.38 9.25 17.63
N LYS A 68 12.66 10.14 16.91
CA LYS A 68 12.99 10.61 15.55
C LYS A 68 13.16 9.47 14.55
N ILE A 69 12.38 8.40 14.72
CA ILE A 69 12.32 7.27 13.79
C ILE A 69 11.24 7.54 12.75
N ASN A 70 11.60 7.43 11.47
CA ASN A 70 10.65 7.47 10.36
C ASN A 70 11.18 6.59 9.23
N ILE A 71 10.76 5.34 9.21
CA ILE A 71 11.13 4.39 8.16
C ILE A 71 10.43 4.78 6.86
N SER A 72 11.21 4.90 5.78
CA SER A 72 10.66 5.24 4.46
C SER A 72 9.70 4.15 3.95
N PRO A 73 8.69 4.50 3.12
CA PRO A 73 7.70 3.53 2.61
C PRO A 73 8.34 2.27 2.00
N GLN A 74 9.42 2.45 1.23
CA GLN A 74 10.13 1.35 0.56
C GLN A 74 10.75 0.33 1.54
N LYS A 75 11.06 0.76 2.76
CA LYS A 75 11.68 -0.07 3.80
C LYS A 75 10.68 -0.68 4.77
N ARG A 76 9.42 -0.19 4.79
CA ARG A 76 8.38 -0.71 5.70
C ARG A 76 7.85 -2.09 5.34
N LYS A 77 8.12 -2.59 4.14
CA LYS A 77 7.62 -3.88 3.63
C LYS A 77 6.08 -4.00 3.70
N ILE A 78 5.37 -2.89 3.53
CA ILE A 78 3.91 -2.79 3.54
C ILE A 78 3.43 -2.58 2.11
N GLY A 79 2.53 -3.45 1.64
CA GLY A 79 1.79 -3.23 0.41
C GLY A 79 0.65 -2.22 0.66
N TYR A 80 0.55 -1.19 -0.17
CA TYR A 80 -0.52 -0.19 -0.11
C TYR A 80 -1.27 -0.12 -1.44
N MET A 81 -2.56 -0.48 -1.41
CA MET A 81 -3.42 -0.34 -2.58
C MET A 81 -4.09 1.03 -2.58
N PHE A 82 -3.83 1.83 -3.60
CA PHE A 82 -4.48 3.13 -3.78
C PHE A 82 -5.93 2.96 -4.25
N GLN A 83 -6.81 3.89 -3.87
CA GLN A 83 -8.22 3.86 -4.28
C GLN A 83 -8.39 3.93 -5.81
N ASN A 84 -7.47 4.58 -6.52
CA ASN A 84 -7.43 4.65 -7.99
C ASN A 84 -6.50 3.59 -8.61
N TYR A 85 -6.10 2.58 -7.83
CA TYR A 85 -5.21 1.47 -8.20
C TYR A 85 -3.77 1.90 -8.57
N ALA A 86 -3.50 3.18 -8.85
CA ALA A 86 -2.20 3.75 -9.18
C ALA A 86 -1.40 2.99 -10.25
N LEU A 87 -2.09 2.41 -11.23
CA LEU A 87 -1.43 1.75 -12.37
C LEU A 87 -0.69 2.78 -13.23
N PHE A 88 0.44 2.38 -13.75
CA PHE A 88 1.22 3.19 -14.71
C PHE A 88 0.55 3.15 -16.09
N ASP A 89 -0.06 4.24 -16.51
CA ASP A 89 -0.85 4.34 -17.76
C ASP A 89 -0.05 4.06 -19.03
N HIS A 90 1.26 4.32 -19.00
CA HIS A 90 2.18 4.08 -20.11
C HIS A 90 2.73 2.65 -20.16
N MET A 91 2.38 1.81 -19.20
CA MET A 91 2.76 0.40 -19.10
C MET A 91 1.56 -0.50 -19.37
N ASN A 92 1.78 -1.63 -20.06
CA ASN A 92 0.75 -2.67 -20.17
C ASN A 92 0.61 -3.46 -18.86
N VAL A 93 -0.36 -4.40 -18.79
CA VAL A 93 -0.63 -5.23 -17.61
C VAL A 93 0.63 -5.97 -17.14
N TYR A 94 1.29 -6.68 -18.05
CA TYR A 94 2.54 -7.39 -17.72
C TYR A 94 3.60 -6.45 -17.10
N GLN A 95 3.77 -5.28 -17.68
CA GLN A 95 4.76 -4.30 -17.21
C GLN A 95 4.40 -3.69 -15.85
N ASN A 96 3.10 -3.45 -15.59
CA ASN A 96 2.63 -2.98 -14.28
C ASN A 96 2.93 -4.02 -13.19
N ILE A 97 2.59 -5.30 -13.41
CA ILE A 97 2.86 -6.39 -12.45
C ILE A 97 4.37 -6.60 -12.26
N ALA A 98 5.16 -6.46 -13.33
CA ALA A 98 6.62 -6.62 -13.27
C ALA A 98 7.34 -5.44 -12.62
N ALA A 99 6.72 -4.26 -12.52
CA ALA A 99 7.37 -3.03 -12.08
C ALA A 99 8.04 -3.13 -10.69
N PRO A 100 7.38 -3.64 -9.62
CA PRO A 100 8.00 -3.78 -8.32
C PRO A 100 9.17 -4.78 -8.33
N LEU A 101 9.06 -5.89 -9.05
CA LEU A 101 10.13 -6.89 -9.14
C LEU A 101 11.38 -6.31 -9.83
N LYS A 102 11.18 -5.49 -10.87
CA LYS A 102 12.27 -4.78 -11.55
C LYS A 102 12.93 -3.74 -10.63
N ALA A 103 12.14 -3.03 -9.83
CA ALA A 103 12.65 -2.06 -8.87
C ALA A 103 13.51 -2.72 -7.78
N HIS A 104 13.27 -3.99 -7.46
CA HIS A 104 14.07 -4.80 -6.55
C HIS A 104 15.26 -5.50 -7.23
N HIS A 105 15.52 -5.23 -8.51
CA HIS A 105 16.61 -5.83 -9.29
C HIS A 105 16.58 -7.36 -9.37
N GLU A 106 15.39 -7.95 -9.33
CA GLU A 106 15.20 -9.39 -9.51
C GLU A 106 15.67 -9.85 -10.90
N ASP A 107 16.10 -11.12 -11.00
CA ASP A 107 16.50 -11.72 -12.26
C ASP A 107 15.34 -11.75 -13.28
N LYS A 108 15.66 -11.58 -14.57
CA LYS A 108 14.66 -11.54 -15.64
C LYS A 108 13.82 -12.81 -15.73
N GLN A 109 14.44 -13.97 -15.50
CA GLN A 109 13.73 -15.24 -15.53
C GLN A 109 12.76 -15.35 -14.35
N VAL A 110 13.19 -14.96 -13.16
CA VAL A 110 12.37 -14.92 -11.94
C VAL A 110 11.19 -13.97 -12.11
N ILE A 111 11.42 -12.77 -12.69
CA ILE A 111 10.33 -11.82 -13.00
C ILE A 111 9.30 -12.47 -13.91
N LYS A 112 9.75 -13.12 -15.00
CA LYS A 112 8.85 -13.76 -15.96
C LYS A 112 7.98 -14.82 -15.30
N GLU A 113 8.57 -15.69 -14.50
CA GLU A 113 7.88 -16.77 -13.79
C GLU A 113 6.88 -16.24 -12.77
N LYS A 114 7.30 -15.30 -11.91
CA LYS A 114 6.43 -14.67 -10.90
C LYS A 114 5.26 -13.92 -11.54
N VAL A 115 5.52 -13.14 -12.59
CA VAL A 115 4.45 -12.39 -13.28
C VAL A 115 3.45 -13.34 -13.93
N GLN A 116 3.93 -14.40 -14.58
CA GLN A 116 3.06 -15.40 -15.20
C GLN A 116 2.18 -16.08 -14.15
N GLN A 117 2.75 -16.50 -13.02
CA GLN A 117 2.00 -17.10 -11.92
C GLN A 117 0.92 -16.16 -11.37
N ILE A 118 1.26 -14.88 -11.12
CA ILE A 118 0.28 -13.88 -10.66
C ILE A 118 -0.85 -13.71 -11.68
N MET A 119 -0.53 -13.67 -12.97
CA MET A 119 -1.55 -13.50 -14.02
C MET A 119 -2.51 -14.69 -14.07
N GLU A 120 -2.01 -15.90 -13.91
CA GLU A 120 -2.81 -17.13 -13.81
C GLU A 120 -3.69 -17.13 -12.54
N ASP A 121 -3.12 -16.84 -11.38
CA ASP A 121 -3.83 -16.81 -10.10
C ASP A 121 -5.00 -15.80 -10.10
N PHE A 122 -4.82 -14.66 -10.76
CA PHE A 122 -5.85 -13.62 -10.87
C PHE A 122 -6.70 -13.72 -12.16
N GLN A 123 -6.47 -14.73 -13.01
CA GLN A 123 -7.20 -14.95 -14.25
C GLN A 123 -7.20 -13.71 -15.17
N ILE A 124 -6.02 -13.18 -15.45
CA ILE A 124 -5.80 -11.98 -16.28
C ILE A 124 -4.78 -12.18 -17.40
N ASP A 125 -4.47 -13.45 -17.78
CA ASP A 125 -3.50 -13.79 -18.81
C ASP A 125 -3.83 -13.18 -20.18
N ASP A 126 -5.11 -13.16 -20.51
CA ASP A 126 -5.63 -12.59 -21.75
C ASP A 126 -5.47 -11.06 -21.81
N LEU A 127 -5.20 -10.42 -20.67
CA LEU A 127 -5.03 -8.97 -20.55
C LEU A 127 -3.58 -8.50 -20.64
N GLN A 128 -2.62 -9.40 -20.73
CA GLN A 128 -1.18 -9.16 -20.64
C GLN A 128 -0.68 -7.94 -21.44
N LYS A 129 -1.20 -7.77 -22.66
CA LYS A 129 -0.79 -6.70 -23.59
C LYS A 129 -1.65 -5.44 -23.49
N ARG A 130 -2.73 -5.46 -22.72
CA ARG A 130 -3.63 -4.31 -22.56
C ARG A 130 -3.02 -3.25 -21.68
N TYR A 131 -3.41 -2.01 -21.92
CA TYR A 131 -3.04 -0.85 -21.11
C TYR A 131 -4.16 -0.52 -20.11
N PRO A 132 -3.88 0.19 -18.99
CA PRO A 132 -4.89 0.52 -17.97
C PRO A 132 -6.18 1.13 -18.51
N ARG A 133 -6.09 1.99 -19.54
CA ARG A 133 -7.25 2.61 -20.21
C ARG A 133 -8.20 1.63 -20.92
N GLN A 134 -7.73 0.41 -21.18
CA GLN A 134 -8.47 -0.65 -21.87
C GLN A 134 -9.10 -1.66 -20.89
N LEU A 135 -8.94 -1.43 -19.57
CA LEU A 135 -9.38 -2.32 -18.51
C LEU A 135 -10.63 -1.76 -17.83
N SER A 136 -11.55 -2.66 -17.46
CA SER A 136 -12.64 -2.34 -16.54
C SER A 136 -12.12 -2.08 -15.12
N GLY A 137 -12.94 -1.48 -14.24
CA GLY A 137 -12.56 -1.23 -12.83
C GLY A 137 -12.12 -2.50 -12.10
N GLY A 138 -12.89 -3.61 -12.24
CA GLY A 138 -12.53 -4.88 -11.64
C GLY A 138 -11.27 -5.52 -12.23
N GLN A 139 -10.97 -5.31 -13.52
CA GLN A 139 -9.72 -5.74 -14.12
C GLN A 139 -8.53 -4.93 -13.60
N LYS A 140 -8.67 -3.60 -13.48
CA LYS A 140 -7.65 -2.74 -12.86
C LYS A 140 -7.34 -3.15 -11.43
N GLN A 141 -8.37 -3.50 -10.66
CA GLN A 141 -8.21 -3.97 -9.27
C GLN A 141 -7.41 -5.28 -9.20
N ARG A 142 -7.61 -6.20 -10.15
CA ARG A 142 -6.85 -7.46 -10.19
C ARG A 142 -5.40 -7.29 -10.64
N VAL A 143 -5.11 -6.21 -11.37
CA VAL A 143 -3.74 -5.89 -11.83
C VAL A 143 -2.95 -5.14 -10.76
N ALA A 144 -3.62 -4.37 -9.88
CA ALA A 144 -3.01 -3.57 -8.81
C ALA A 144 -2.63 -4.42 -7.59
#